data_838fabad5438494af0d1f11d9a68cf0e
#
_entry.id   838fabad5438494af0d1f11d9a68cf0e
#
_cell.length_a   1.000
_cell.length_b   1.000
_cell.length_c   1.000
_cell.angle_alpha   90.00
_cell.angle_beta   90.00
_cell.angle_gamma   90.00
#
_symmetry.space_group_name_H-M   'P 1'
#
loop_
_entity.id
_entity.type
_entity.pdbx_description
1 polymer ?
#
loop_
_entity_poly.entity_id
_entity_poly.type
_entity_poly.pdbx_seq_one_letter_code
_entity_poly.pdbx_strand_id
1 'polypeptide(L)'
;TEGWISKTVSHYKNGELYSNFADLFNLTGHTSSEMIFSIINLGGTGNDYGMPLCFYAGTRNSYGSCWNNTLPSVNLVDMYEYKDGRPFDWDELFPGYTTDNQVRERVFRCTVDDAGAEILDRPVEADKVLEMWNQRDPRLMATVIAPYTTYLGWNRNEERLMTFIFAKNQKGDVVAVNENNGFMRNNKGGWETYFWRKFVPEGDWNGAITNREHTPVNFPIIR
;
A
#
# COMPACT_ATOMS: atom_id res chain seq x y z
N THR A 1 19.32 -9.80 -0.03
CA THR A 1 18.14 -8.99 -0.43
C THR A 1 16.91 -9.85 -0.67
N GLU A 2 17.02 -10.93 -1.45
CA GLU A 2 15.88 -11.83 -1.76
C GLU A 2 15.20 -12.39 -0.51
N GLY A 3 15.97 -12.83 0.48
CA GLY A 3 15.41 -13.40 1.71
C GLY A 3 14.62 -12.42 2.58
N TRP A 4 14.87 -11.12 2.43
CA TRP A 4 14.11 -10.12 3.19
C TRP A 4 12.80 -9.76 2.48
N ILE A 5 12.79 -9.58 1.18
CA ILE A 5 11.56 -9.30 0.42
C ILE A 5 10.55 -10.44 0.61
N SER A 6 11.01 -11.68 0.65
CA SER A 6 10.14 -12.84 0.89
C SER A 6 9.50 -12.88 2.29
N LYS A 7 10.05 -12.13 3.26
CA LYS A 7 9.49 -11.99 4.61
C LYS A 7 8.53 -10.81 4.76
N THR A 8 8.40 -9.98 3.73
CA THR A 8 7.50 -8.82 3.77
C THR A 8 6.06 -9.28 3.97
N VAL A 9 5.32 -8.55 4.79
CA VAL A 9 3.89 -8.82 5.02
C VAL A 9 3.14 -8.71 3.70
N SER A 10 2.48 -9.78 3.30
CA SER A 10 1.73 -9.84 2.07
C SER A 10 0.23 -9.78 2.34
N HIS A 11 -0.47 -8.96 1.56
CA HIS A 11 -1.92 -8.94 1.50
C HIS A 11 -2.47 -10.02 0.55
N TYR A 12 -1.60 -10.65 -0.21
CA TYR A 12 -1.91 -11.72 -1.14
C TYR A 12 -1.36 -13.06 -0.68
N LYS A 13 -2.13 -14.11 -0.91
CA LYS A 13 -1.71 -15.49 -0.76
C LYS A 13 -1.95 -16.20 -2.09
N ASN A 14 -0.89 -16.76 -2.67
CA ASN A 14 -0.96 -17.42 -3.99
C ASN A 14 -1.49 -16.50 -5.11
N GLY A 15 -1.19 -15.18 -5.03
CA GLY A 15 -1.67 -14.19 -6.00
C GLY A 15 -3.10 -13.68 -5.77
N GLU A 16 -3.80 -14.17 -4.76
CA GLU A 16 -5.16 -13.76 -4.43
C GLU A 16 -5.20 -12.90 -3.17
N LEU A 17 -6.06 -11.88 -3.20
CA LEU A 17 -6.39 -11.08 -2.02
C LEU A 17 -7.16 -11.94 -1.02
N TYR A 18 -6.67 -12.07 0.22
CA TYR A 18 -7.25 -13.00 1.21
C TYR A 18 -7.87 -12.30 2.43
N SER A 19 -8.24 -11.04 2.29
CA SER A 19 -8.94 -10.30 3.32
C SER A 19 -10.39 -10.07 2.91
N ASN A 20 -11.34 -10.67 3.62
CA ASN A 20 -12.77 -10.49 3.37
C ASN A 20 -13.19 -9.01 3.41
N PHE A 21 -12.56 -8.22 4.29
CA PHE A 21 -12.83 -6.80 4.34
C PHE A 21 -12.36 -6.07 3.08
N ALA A 22 -11.20 -6.43 2.53
CA ALA A 22 -10.69 -5.84 1.29
C ALA A 22 -11.60 -6.17 0.10
N ASP A 23 -12.18 -7.37 0.07
CA ASP A 23 -13.06 -7.83 -1.01
C ASP A 23 -14.33 -6.97 -1.14
N LEU A 24 -14.76 -6.31 -0.08
CA LEU A 24 -15.91 -5.39 -0.15
C LEU A 24 -15.65 -4.14 -1.02
N PHE A 25 -14.39 -3.82 -1.28
CA PHE A 25 -13.96 -2.60 -1.98
C PHE A 25 -13.32 -2.84 -3.34
N ASN A 26 -13.44 -4.06 -3.85
CA ASN A 26 -13.03 -4.47 -5.19
C ASN A 26 -14.24 -5.01 -5.98
N LEU A 27 -14.00 -5.59 -7.17
CA LEU A 27 -15.07 -6.14 -8.00
C LEU A 27 -15.87 -7.26 -7.31
N THR A 28 -15.23 -8.09 -6.49
CA THR A 28 -15.89 -9.17 -5.75
C THR A 28 -16.96 -8.61 -4.81
N GLY A 29 -16.70 -7.47 -4.19
CA GLY A 29 -17.63 -6.80 -3.28
C GLY A 29 -18.90 -6.31 -3.96
N HIS A 30 -18.92 -6.12 -5.29
CA HIS A 30 -20.10 -5.61 -6.00
C HIS A 30 -21.33 -6.49 -5.85
N THR A 31 -21.14 -7.78 -5.61
CA THR A 31 -22.22 -8.77 -5.42
C THR A 31 -22.30 -9.30 -4.00
N SER A 32 -21.57 -8.70 -3.05
CA SER A 32 -21.54 -9.15 -1.67
C SER A 32 -22.91 -9.00 -1.00
N SER A 33 -23.33 -10.01 -0.23
CA SER A 33 -24.54 -9.96 0.59
C SER A 33 -24.46 -8.96 1.76
N GLU A 34 -23.26 -8.43 2.06
CA GLU A 34 -23.07 -7.37 3.05
C GLU A 34 -23.43 -5.98 2.50
N MET A 35 -23.59 -5.86 1.18
CA MET A 35 -24.02 -4.62 0.55
C MET A 35 -25.51 -4.39 0.79
N ILE A 36 -25.87 -3.33 1.53
CA ILE A 36 -27.25 -2.88 1.68
C ILE A 36 -27.61 -1.97 0.52
N PHE A 37 -26.70 -1.07 0.17
CA PHE A 37 -26.87 -0.09 -0.89
C PHE A 37 -25.49 0.30 -1.42
N SER A 38 -25.37 0.56 -2.71
CA SER A 38 -24.13 1.08 -3.29
C SER A 38 -24.39 2.12 -4.36
N ILE A 39 -23.48 3.08 -4.47
CA ILE A 39 -23.39 3.96 -5.63
C ILE A 39 -22.58 3.25 -6.69
N ILE A 40 -23.21 2.95 -7.82
CA ILE A 40 -22.61 2.18 -8.90
C ILE A 40 -21.82 3.10 -9.83
N ASN A 41 -20.56 2.79 -10.05
CA ASN A 41 -19.71 3.40 -11.05
C ASN A 41 -19.41 2.37 -12.13
N LEU A 42 -19.97 2.55 -13.30
CA LEU A 42 -19.92 1.55 -14.36
C LEU A 42 -18.54 1.35 -14.97
N GLY A 43 -17.64 2.30 -14.92
CA GLY A 43 -16.26 2.21 -15.38
C GLY A 43 -15.90 1.09 -16.36
N GLY A 44 -14.65 0.99 -16.72
CA GLY A 44 -14.18 -0.12 -17.57
C GLY A 44 -14.23 0.17 -19.05
N THR A 45 -14.56 -0.82 -19.84
CA THR A 45 -14.40 -0.79 -21.29
C THR A 45 -15.27 0.26 -21.97
N GLY A 46 -14.62 1.30 -22.49
CA GLY A 46 -15.19 2.20 -23.48
C GLY A 46 -16.27 3.17 -22.99
N ASN A 47 -16.41 3.36 -21.68
CA ASN A 47 -17.34 4.36 -21.17
C ASN A 47 -16.68 5.31 -20.17
N ASP A 48 -17.29 6.47 -19.98
CA ASP A 48 -16.78 7.58 -19.18
C ASP A 48 -17.42 7.65 -17.77
N TYR A 49 -18.07 6.57 -17.30
CA TYR A 49 -18.84 6.54 -16.06
C TYR A 49 -18.10 5.84 -14.91
N GLY A 50 -16.78 5.79 -14.98
CA GLY A 50 -15.95 5.22 -13.92
C GLY A 50 -15.61 6.19 -12.82
N MET A 51 -14.86 5.72 -11.86
CA MET A 51 -14.47 6.46 -10.67
C MET A 51 -13.08 7.07 -10.81
N PRO A 52 -12.93 8.39 -10.93
CA PRO A 52 -11.61 9.01 -11.04
C PRO A 52 -10.85 9.02 -9.72
N LEU A 53 -11.47 8.68 -8.60
CA LEU A 53 -10.80 8.61 -7.29
C LEU A 53 -9.57 7.70 -7.34
N CYS A 54 -9.66 6.57 -8.03
CA CYS A 54 -8.55 5.64 -8.17
C CYS A 54 -7.35 6.30 -8.86
N PHE A 55 -7.57 7.15 -9.84
CA PHE A 55 -6.53 7.91 -10.52
C PHE A 55 -5.80 8.88 -9.58
N TYR A 56 -6.53 9.55 -8.68
CA TYR A 56 -5.94 10.50 -7.74
C TYR A 56 -5.35 9.82 -6.50
N ALA A 57 -5.96 8.74 -6.03
CA ALA A 57 -5.55 8.02 -4.81
C ALA A 57 -4.53 6.91 -5.08
N GLY A 58 -4.57 6.31 -6.27
CA GLY A 58 -3.68 5.22 -6.66
C GLY A 58 -2.22 5.65 -6.75
N THR A 59 -1.34 4.68 -6.61
CA THR A 59 0.12 4.89 -6.68
C THR A 59 0.62 4.99 -8.11
N ARG A 60 1.90 5.31 -8.29
CA ARG A 60 2.56 5.24 -9.60
C ARG A 60 2.62 3.82 -10.17
N ASN A 61 2.45 2.83 -9.33
CA ASN A 61 2.38 1.43 -9.72
C ASN A 61 0.95 0.88 -9.77
N SER A 62 -0.08 1.70 -9.63
CA SER A 62 -1.45 1.32 -9.96
C SER A 62 -1.65 1.33 -11.47
N TYR A 63 -2.65 0.58 -11.95
CA TYR A 63 -2.96 0.49 -13.38
C TYR A 63 -2.96 1.88 -14.07
N GLY A 64 -2.26 1.99 -15.16
CA GLY A 64 -2.12 3.23 -15.92
C GLY A 64 -1.30 4.34 -15.24
N SER A 65 -0.56 4.04 -14.17
CA SER A 65 0.30 4.98 -13.44
C SER A 65 -0.46 6.17 -12.84
N CYS A 66 -1.10 5.97 -11.72
CA CYS A 66 -1.91 6.97 -11.03
C CYS A 66 -1.07 8.08 -10.37
N TRP A 67 -1.72 9.13 -9.89
CA TRP A 67 -1.02 10.37 -9.51
C TRP A 67 -0.65 10.49 -8.05
N ASN A 68 -1.28 9.68 -7.18
CA ASN A 68 -0.98 9.72 -5.75
C ASN A 68 -1.14 11.13 -5.13
N ASN A 69 -2.22 11.82 -5.48
CA ASN A 69 -2.47 13.18 -5.01
C ASN A 69 -3.17 13.23 -3.66
N THR A 70 -3.82 12.13 -3.26
CA THR A 70 -4.47 11.98 -1.96
C THR A 70 -3.78 10.88 -1.18
N LEU A 71 -3.48 11.13 0.06
CA LEU A 71 -2.73 10.23 0.93
C LEU A 71 -3.46 10.02 2.24
N PRO A 72 -3.42 8.80 2.82
CA PRO A 72 -3.90 8.59 4.17
C PRO A 72 -3.03 9.38 5.16
N SER A 73 -3.67 9.99 6.15
CA SER A 73 -2.92 10.66 7.21
C SER A 73 -2.25 9.64 8.14
N VAL A 74 -1.13 10.02 8.72
CA VAL A 74 -0.45 9.22 9.76
C VAL A 74 -1.41 8.95 10.92
N ASN A 75 -2.17 9.95 11.34
CA ASN A 75 -3.15 9.80 12.43
C ASN A 75 -4.21 8.73 12.12
N LEU A 76 -4.65 8.61 10.86
CA LEU A 76 -5.58 7.55 10.49
C LEU A 76 -4.96 6.17 10.73
N VAL A 77 -3.70 5.99 10.37
CA VAL A 77 -2.98 4.72 10.56
C VAL A 77 -2.79 4.44 12.04
N ASP A 78 -2.46 5.46 12.84
CA ASP A 78 -2.22 5.32 14.28
C ASP A 78 -3.50 5.01 15.06
N MET A 79 -4.68 5.42 14.55
CA MET A 79 -5.97 5.12 15.16
C MET A 79 -6.39 3.65 15.06
N TYR A 80 -5.80 2.86 14.16
CA TYR A 80 -6.07 1.42 14.13
C TYR A 80 -5.46 0.74 15.36
N GLU A 81 -6.23 -0.09 15.99
CA GLU A 81 -5.88 -0.83 17.22
C GLU A 81 -5.06 -2.09 16.91
N TYR A 82 -4.61 -2.76 17.95
CA TYR A 82 -4.17 -4.15 17.85
C TYR A 82 -5.37 -5.09 17.62
N LYS A 83 -5.12 -6.31 17.18
CA LYS A 83 -6.16 -7.34 16.97
C LYS A 83 -6.97 -7.66 18.24
N ASP A 84 -6.41 -7.41 19.40
CA ASP A 84 -7.05 -7.61 20.71
C ASP A 84 -7.88 -6.39 21.18
N GLY A 85 -7.92 -5.32 20.37
CA GLY A 85 -8.66 -4.09 20.66
C GLY A 85 -7.92 -3.09 21.56
N ARG A 86 -6.66 -3.33 21.90
CA ARG A 86 -5.84 -2.34 22.60
C ARG A 86 -5.45 -1.21 21.68
N PRO A 87 -5.44 0.05 22.16
CA PRO A 87 -4.88 1.17 21.42
C PRO A 87 -3.42 0.90 21.01
N PHE A 88 -3.06 1.37 19.82
CA PHE A 88 -1.70 1.28 19.34
C PHE A 88 -0.86 2.43 19.85
N ASP A 89 0.37 2.14 20.27
CA ASP A 89 1.35 3.13 20.68
C ASP A 89 2.73 2.82 20.09
N TRP A 90 3.27 3.77 19.35
CA TRP A 90 4.60 3.67 18.77
C TRP A 90 5.70 3.56 19.81
N ASP A 91 5.60 4.31 20.90
CA ASP A 91 6.63 4.35 21.94
C ASP A 91 6.65 3.09 22.80
N GLU A 92 5.54 2.34 22.87
CA GLU A 92 5.51 1.00 23.49
C GLU A 92 6.42 0.03 22.73
N LEU A 93 6.39 0.07 21.41
CA LEU A 93 7.17 -0.82 20.55
C LEU A 93 8.59 -0.31 20.29
N PHE A 94 8.73 0.98 20.07
CA PHE A 94 9.97 1.65 19.68
C PHE A 94 10.19 2.87 20.58
N PRO A 95 10.70 2.68 21.81
CA PRO A 95 10.87 3.76 22.77
C PRO A 95 11.60 4.97 22.18
N GLY A 96 10.98 6.14 22.29
CA GLY A 96 11.46 7.40 21.72
C GLY A 96 10.98 7.68 20.29
N TYR A 97 10.16 6.82 19.69
CA TYR A 97 9.69 7.00 18.31
C TYR A 97 9.00 8.34 18.07
N THR A 98 8.15 8.78 18.97
CA THR A 98 7.40 10.04 18.81
C THR A 98 8.26 11.28 19.01
N THR A 99 9.40 11.18 19.69
CA THR A 99 10.24 12.31 20.09
C THR A 99 11.59 12.37 19.42
N ASP A 100 12.12 11.24 18.92
CA ASP A 100 13.47 11.15 18.36
C ASP A 100 13.43 10.67 16.89
N ASN A 101 13.89 11.56 15.99
CA ASN A 101 13.97 11.24 14.56
C ASN A 101 14.95 10.10 14.27
N GLN A 102 15.98 9.89 15.08
CA GLN A 102 16.93 8.79 14.87
C GLN A 102 16.26 7.43 15.13
N VAL A 103 15.32 7.37 16.08
CA VAL A 103 14.51 6.17 16.32
C VAL A 103 13.65 5.87 15.08
N ARG A 104 12.96 6.88 14.53
CA ARG A 104 12.17 6.72 13.29
C ARG A 104 13.00 6.25 12.11
N GLU A 105 14.18 6.81 11.93
CA GLU A 105 15.14 6.37 10.90
C GLU A 105 15.50 4.88 11.07
N ARG A 106 15.81 4.43 12.27
CA ARG A 106 16.11 3.00 12.53
C ARG A 106 14.94 2.07 12.26
N VAL A 107 13.71 2.56 12.53
CA VAL A 107 12.48 1.78 12.32
C VAL A 107 12.18 1.60 10.83
N PHE A 108 12.33 2.66 10.03
CA PHE A 108 11.79 2.66 8.67
C PHE A 108 12.81 2.84 7.55
N ARG A 109 14.01 3.35 7.82
CA ARG A 109 14.96 3.63 6.75
C ARG A 109 15.48 2.36 6.12
N CYS A 110 15.27 2.23 4.83
CA CYS A 110 15.94 1.27 3.96
C CYS A 110 17.07 1.97 3.21
N THR A 111 18.31 1.55 3.42
CA THR A 111 19.46 2.14 2.70
C THR A 111 19.62 1.46 1.35
N VAL A 112 19.63 2.28 0.31
CA VAL A 112 19.80 1.84 -1.08
C VAL A 112 21.03 2.50 -1.70
N ASP A 113 21.46 2.00 -2.85
CA ASP A 113 22.47 2.66 -3.65
C ASP A 113 21.95 3.99 -4.23
N ASP A 114 22.84 4.82 -4.78
CA ASP A 114 22.47 6.13 -5.34
C ASP A 114 21.50 6.04 -6.54
N ALA A 115 21.39 4.87 -7.16
CA ALA A 115 20.46 4.60 -8.26
C ALA A 115 19.10 4.04 -7.78
N GLY A 116 18.92 3.76 -6.49
CA GLY A 116 17.71 3.14 -5.95
C GLY A 116 17.46 1.71 -6.46
N ALA A 117 18.53 1.05 -6.92
CA ALA A 117 18.43 -0.26 -7.58
C ALA A 117 18.71 -1.42 -6.63
N GLU A 118 19.55 -1.21 -5.64
CA GLU A 118 20.01 -2.22 -4.70
C GLU A 118 19.72 -1.80 -3.26
N ILE A 119 19.21 -2.73 -2.43
CA ILE A 119 19.18 -2.54 -0.98
C ILE A 119 20.56 -2.88 -0.44
N LEU A 120 21.24 -1.87 0.11
CA LEU A 120 22.52 -2.02 0.78
C LEU A 120 22.34 -2.42 2.24
N ASP A 121 21.32 -1.87 2.88
CA ASP A 121 20.97 -2.20 4.25
C ASP A 121 19.44 -2.03 4.49
N ARG A 122 18.88 -2.94 5.26
CA ARG A 122 17.47 -2.90 5.66
C ARG A 122 17.33 -2.11 6.98
N PRO A 123 16.12 -1.63 7.33
CA PRO A 123 15.93 -1.02 8.64
C PRO A 123 16.35 -1.94 9.78
N VAL A 124 16.97 -1.37 10.79
CA VAL A 124 17.43 -2.12 11.98
C VAL A 124 16.28 -2.87 12.64
N GLU A 125 15.11 -2.25 12.68
CA GLU A 125 13.90 -2.79 13.32
C GLU A 125 12.96 -3.52 12.33
N ALA A 126 13.44 -3.87 11.14
CA ALA A 126 12.59 -4.40 10.06
C ALA A 126 11.73 -5.60 10.48
N ASP A 127 12.31 -6.57 11.19
CA ASP A 127 11.58 -7.77 11.61
C ASP A 127 10.47 -7.42 12.62
N LYS A 128 10.73 -6.49 13.53
CA LYS A 128 9.77 -6.02 14.53
C LYS A 128 8.65 -5.19 13.89
N VAL A 129 8.97 -4.39 12.87
CA VAL A 129 7.97 -3.65 12.09
C VAL A 129 7.04 -4.60 11.35
N LEU A 130 7.57 -5.64 10.73
CA LEU A 130 6.76 -6.66 10.03
C LEU A 130 5.84 -7.40 11.00
N GLU A 131 6.34 -7.76 12.18
CA GLU A 131 5.54 -8.37 13.23
C GLU A 131 4.43 -7.41 13.71
N MET A 132 4.77 -6.15 13.93
CA MET A 132 3.81 -5.12 14.33
C MET A 132 2.64 -5.02 13.34
N TRP A 133 2.91 -4.95 12.03
CA TRP A 133 1.82 -4.89 11.03
C TRP A 133 0.91 -6.12 11.12
N ASN A 134 1.47 -7.29 11.37
CA ASN A 134 0.70 -8.53 11.54
C ASN A 134 -0.17 -8.54 12.82
N GLN A 135 0.17 -7.76 13.83
CA GLN A 135 -0.57 -7.69 15.09
C GLN A 135 -1.65 -6.61 15.10
N ARG A 136 -1.65 -5.70 14.10
CA ARG A 136 -2.65 -4.63 13.97
C ARG A 136 -3.99 -5.18 13.44
N ASP A 137 -5.04 -4.41 13.65
CA ASP A 137 -6.36 -4.67 13.06
C ASP A 137 -6.22 -4.98 11.56
N PRO A 138 -6.72 -6.12 11.08
CA PRO A 138 -6.56 -6.52 9.68
C PRO A 138 -7.17 -5.53 8.68
N ARG A 139 -8.12 -4.70 9.10
CA ARG A 139 -8.68 -3.63 8.26
C ARG A 139 -7.65 -2.57 7.90
N LEU A 140 -6.61 -2.39 8.73
CA LEU A 140 -5.51 -1.47 8.41
C LEU A 140 -4.86 -1.84 7.09
N MET A 141 -4.46 -3.10 6.93
CA MET A 141 -3.76 -3.59 5.74
C MET A 141 -4.65 -3.61 4.48
N ALA A 142 -5.96 -3.70 4.67
CA ALA A 142 -6.94 -3.55 3.59
C ALA A 142 -7.22 -2.07 3.22
N THR A 143 -6.84 -1.13 4.08
CA THR A 143 -7.09 0.31 3.88
C THR A 143 -5.88 1.02 3.33
N VAL A 144 -4.68 0.69 3.80
CA VAL A 144 -3.44 1.37 3.42
C VAL A 144 -2.36 0.39 2.98
N ILE A 145 -1.46 0.87 2.14
CA ILE A 145 -0.20 0.21 1.84
C ILE A 145 0.83 0.78 2.82
N ALA A 146 1.23 -0.05 3.76
CA ALA A 146 2.20 0.31 4.79
C ALA A 146 3.63 -0.04 4.36
N PRO A 147 4.66 0.58 4.95
CA PRO A 147 6.06 0.23 4.68
C PRO A 147 6.32 -1.25 4.90
N TYR A 148 7.10 -1.85 4.00
CA TYR A 148 7.49 -3.27 3.97
C TYR A 148 6.34 -4.25 3.74
N THR A 149 5.20 -3.76 3.28
CA THR A 149 4.09 -4.61 2.83
C THR A 149 4.06 -4.70 1.32
N THR A 150 3.44 -5.73 0.81
CA THR A 150 3.33 -5.97 -0.62
C THR A 150 2.07 -5.35 -1.21
N TYR A 151 2.15 -5.04 -2.48
CA TYR A 151 1.08 -4.48 -3.30
C TYR A 151 1.14 -5.16 -4.67
N LEU A 152 0.01 -5.62 -5.20
CA LEU A 152 -0.06 -6.08 -6.57
C LEU A 152 -0.19 -4.86 -7.48
N GLY A 153 0.94 -4.42 -8.00
CA GLY A 153 1.05 -3.23 -8.83
C GLY A 153 0.99 -3.54 -10.31
N TRP A 154 1.17 -2.48 -11.09
CA TRP A 154 1.22 -2.50 -12.54
C TRP A 154 2.52 -1.87 -13.01
N ASN A 155 3.33 -2.61 -13.73
CA ASN A 155 4.59 -2.12 -14.29
C ASN A 155 4.76 -2.61 -15.72
N ARG A 156 4.99 -1.70 -16.67
CA ARG A 156 5.25 -2.01 -18.08
C ARG A 156 4.20 -2.93 -18.71
N ASN A 157 2.92 -2.69 -18.44
CA ASN A 157 1.76 -3.44 -18.94
C ASN A 157 1.65 -4.88 -18.39
N GLU A 158 2.22 -5.15 -17.24
CA GLU A 158 2.06 -6.41 -16.53
C GLU A 158 1.80 -6.21 -15.03
N GLU A 159 1.07 -7.13 -14.44
CA GLU A 159 0.92 -7.22 -12.99
C GLU A 159 2.23 -7.66 -12.34
N ARG A 160 2.58 -7.03 -11.24
CA ARG A 160 3.77 -7.37 -10.47
C ARG A 160 3.56 -7.13 -8.99
N LEU A 161 3.93 -8.14 -8.18
CA LEU A 161 3.98 -7.97 -6.75
C LEU A 161 5.18 -7.11 -6.36
N MET A 162 4.93 -6.01 -5.66
CA MET A 162 5.90 -5.00 -5.31
C MET A 162 5.91 -4.73 -3.81
N THR A 163 7.03 -4.29 -3.29
CA THR A 163 7.19 -3.92 -1.87
C THR A 163 7.37 -2.42 -1.74
N PHE A 164 6.64 -1.81 -0.82
CA PHE A 164 6.83 -0.42 -0.46
C PHE A 164 7.99 -0.28 0.54
N ILE A 165 8.95 0.60 0.26
CA ILE A 165 10.10 0.88 1.12
C ILE A 165 10.36 2.38 1.24
N PHE A 166 10.87 2.82 2.39
CA PHE A 166 11.42 4.16 2.56
C PHE A 166 12.91 4.15 2.22
N ALA A 167 13.22 4.59 1.00
CA ALA A 167 14.56 4.48 0.45
C ALA A 167 15.36 5.77 0.61
N LYS A 168 16.50 5.67 1.28
CA LYS A 168 17.52 6.72 1.35
C LYS A 168 18.87 6.13 0.93
N ASN A 169 19.74 6.94 0.33
CA ASN A 169 21.10 6.52 0.08
C ASN A 169 21.96 6.56 1.37
N GLN A 170 23.23 6.18 1.25
CA GLN A 170 24.16 6.20 2.39
C GLN A 170 24.38 7.59 2.98
N LYS A 171 24.18 8.65 2.17
CA LYS A 171 24.29 10.06 2.61
C LYS A 171 23.04 10.54 3.36
N GLY A 172 21.96 9.77 3.33
CA GLY A 172 20.68 10.14 3.93
C GLY A 172 19.73 10.89 2.97
N ASP A 173 20.11 11.01 1.70
CA ASP A 173 19.24 11.61 0.69
C ASP A 173 18.16 10.61 0.27
N VAL A 174 16.97 11.11 0.04
CA VAL A 174 15.88 10.31 -0.49
C VAL A 174 16.15 9.97 -1.95
N VAL A 175 16.02 8.69 -2.30
CA VAL A 175 16.31 8.17 -3.61
C VAL A 175 15.06 7.56 -4.23
N ALA A 176 14.84 7.81 -5.51
CA ALA A 176 13.79 7.12 -6.26
C ALA A 176 14.17 5.65 -6.45
N VAL A 177 13.28 4.75 -6.05
CA VAL A 177 13.53 3.31 -6.18
C VAL A 177 13.24 2.80 -7.58
N ASN A 178 13.97 1.73 -7.97
CA ASN A 178 13.79 1.09 -9.26
C ASN A 178 12.68 0.03 -9.20
N GLU A 179 11.60 0.28 -9.93
CA GLU A 179 10.45 -0.61 -10.03
C GLU A 179 10.80 -2.01 -10.57
N ASN A 180 11.84 -2.11 -11.40
CA ASN A 180 12.24 -3.39 -11.97
C ASN A 180 12.78 -4.37 -10.93
N ASN A 181 13.15 -3.87 -9.74
CA ASN A 181 13.67 -4.69 -8.65
C ASN A 181 12.56 -5.10 -7.65
N GLY A 182 11.29 -4.93 -8.01
CA GLY A 182 10.17 -5.31 -7.16
C GLY A 182 9.83 -4.30 -6.06
N PHE A 183 10.28 -3.05 -6.21
CA PHE A 183 9.91 -1.97 -5.31
C PHE A 183 8.83 -1.08 -5.91
N MET A 184 7.93 -0.62 -5.07
CA MET A 184 6.97 0.40 -5.47
C MET A 184 7.71 1.71 -5.75
N ARG A 185 7.39 2.34 -6.87
CA ARG A 185 7.90 3.65 -7.21
C ARG A 185 7.38 4.69 -6.23
N ASN A 186 8.30 5.32 -5.49
CA ASN A 186 7.98 6.50 -4.72
C ASN A 186 7.84 7.70 -5.67
N ASN A 187 6.68 8.30 -5.71
CA ASN A 187 6.47 9.48 -6.53
C ASN A 187 7.16 10.68 -5.89
N LYS A 188 7.87 11.48 -6.70
CA LYS A 188 8.49 12.75 -6.27
C LYS A 188 9.58 12.64 -5.19
N GLY A 189 10.35 11.55 -5.20
CA GLY A 189 11.60 11.53 -4.46
C GLY A 189 11.46 11.62 -2.95
N GLY A 190 10.61 10.80 -2.34
CA GLY A 190 10.69 10.60 -0.92
C GLY A 190 9.49 11.00 -0.09
N TRP A 191 8.36 10.63 -0.52
CA TRP A 191 7.20 10.68 0.35
C TRP A 191 7.33 9.57 1.39
N GLU A 192 7.72 9.91 2.56
CA GLU A 192 7.72 9.06 3.75
C GLU A 192 6.31 9.05 4.33
N THR A 193 5.38 8.34 3.66
CA THR A 193 3.97 8.28 4.05
C THR A 193 3.36 6.97 3.61
N TYR A 194 2.11 6.78 3.98
CA TYR A 194 1.30 5.64 3.56
C TYR A 194 0.62 5.93 2.24
N PHE A 195 0.22 4.87 1.52
CA PHE A 195 -0.59 4.96 0.32
C PHE A 195 -1.95 4.32 0.54
N TRP A 196 -2.96 4.77 -0.22
CA TRP A 196 -4.26 4.13 -0.20
C TRP A 196 -4.22 2.77 -0.88
N ARG A 197 -4.85 1.79 -0.25
CA ARG A 197 -5.18 0.49 -0.83
C ARG A 197 -6.68 0.39 -1.09
N LYS A 198 -7.49 0.82 -0.14
CA LYS A 198 -8.95 0.80 -0.22
C LYS A 198 -9.45 1.63 -1.40
N PHE A 199 -10.33 1.07 -2.22
CA PHE A 199 -10.87 1.63 -3.46
C PHE A 199 -9.83 1.85 -4.58
N VAL A 200 -8.61 1.41 -4.40
CA VAL A 200 -7.58 1.46 -5.44
C VAL A 200 -7.41 0.06 -6.01
N PRO A 201 -7.54 -0.11 -7.32
CA PRO A 201 -7.30 -1.42 -7.94
C PRO A 201 -5.88 -1.89 -7.71
N GLU A 202 -5.75 -3.15 -7.32
CA GLU A 202 -4.50 -3.88 -7.35
C GLU A 202 -4.48 -4.74 -8.62
N GLY A 203 -3.43 -4.60 -9.43
CA GLY A 203 -3.40 -5.14 -10.78
C GLY A 203 -4.43 -4.47 -11.69
N ASP A 204 -4.94 -5.21 -12.66
CA ASP A 204 -6.00 -4.78 -13.59
C ASP A 204 -7.36 -5.44 -13.31
N TRP A 205 -7.50 -6.13 -12.18
CA TRP A 205 -8.67 -6.91 -11.81
C TRP A 205 -9.09 -7.91 -12.91
N ASN A 206 -8.14 -8.70 -13.40
CA ASN A 206 -8.34 -9.68 -14.47
C ASN A 206 -8.89 -9.05 -15.76
N GLY A 207 -8.34 -7.92 -16.15
CA GLY A 207 -8.71 -7.19 -17.35
C GLY A 207 -9.97 -6.32 -17.22
N ALA A 208 -10.55 -6.18 -16.04
CA ALA A 208 -11.71 -5.31 -15.83
C ALA A 208 -11.35 -3.83 -15.83
N ILE A 209 -10.09 -3.48 -15.53
CA ILE A 209 -9.58 -2.11 -15.59
C ILE A 209 -8.98 -1.86 -16.96
N THR A 210 -9.60 -0.98 -17.71
CA THR A 210 -9.11 -0.58 -19.03
C THR A 210 -8.72 0.90 -19.11
N ASN A 211 -9.18 1.69 -18.12
CA ASN A 211 -8.87 3.10 -18.00
C ASN A 211 -8.75 3.49 -16.54
N ARG A 212 -7.61 4.07 -16.16
CA ARG A 212 -7.32 4.51 -14.77
C ARG A 212 -8.25 5.60 -14.24
N GLU A 213 -8.85 6.39 -15.15
CA GLU A 213 -9.74 7.51 -14.80
C GLU A 213 -11.20 7.05 -14.64
N HIS A 214 -11.54 5.87 -15.12
CA HIS A 214 -12.88 5.32 -15.16
C HIS A 214 -12.95 3.91 -14.54
N THR A 215 -12.45 3.78 -13.32
CA THR A 215 -12.39 2.50 -12.64
C THR A 215 -13.77 2.09 -12.12
N PRO A 216 -14.21 0.83 -12.33
CA PRO A 216 -15.52 0.36 -11.90
C PRO A 216 -15.55 0.04 -10.41
N VAL A 217 -15.40 1.05 -9.57
CA VAL A 217 -15.46 0.91 -8.11
C VAL A 217 -16.81 1.36 -7.61
N ASN A 218 -17.54 0.50 -6.95
CA ASN A 218 -18.76 0.86 -6.26
C ASN A 218 -18.45 1.38 -4.86
N PHE A 219 -19.13 2.44 -4.46
CA PHE A 219 -19.12 2.88 -3.08
C PHE A 219 -20.18 2.13 -2.29
N PRO A 220 -19.80 1.16 -1.46
CA PRO A 220 -20.75 0.50 -0.60
C PRO A 220 -21.18 1.42 0.53
N ILE A 221 -22.48 1.51 0.77
CA ILE A 221 -23.00 1.93 2.04
C ILE A 221 -23.20 0.68 2.87
N ILE A 222 -22.24 0.45 3.74
CA ILE A 222 -22.20 -0.66 4.65
C ILE A 222 -22.79 -0.21 5.98
N ARG A 223 -23.25 -1.15 6.76
CA ARG A 223 -23.72 -0.95 8.12
C ARG A 223 -22.86 -0.04 8.96
#